data_4123a0b70c6107ba9662b8dfba8b0f11
#
_entry.id   4123a0b70c6107ba9662b8dfba8b0f11
#
_cell.length_a   1.000
_cell.length_b   1.000
_cell.length_c   1.000
_cell.angle_alpha   90.00
_cell.angle_beta   90.00
_cell.angle_gamma   90.00
#
_symmetry.space_group_name_H-M   'P 1'
#
loop_
_entity.id
_entity.type
_entity.pdbx_description
1 polymer ?
#
loop_
_entity_poly.entity_id
_entity_poly.type
_entity_poly.pdbx_seq_one_letter_code
_entity_poly.pdbx_strand_id
1 'polypeptide(L)'
;MAQDPANANSDTADDAMFEETESAAEMTQEGRQLRPPRNLAEAMWKALRPRQWVKNILVVMAPLSAGTEVVTDPHVLLQVLYSFIAFCLASSSIYLINDARDVKADRQHPAKRFRPIASGVLPLRLALSLIHI
;
A
#
# COMPACT_ATOMS: atom_id res chain seq x y z
N MET A 1 -1.47 -2.95 48.45
CA MET A 1 -0.76 -2.39 47.28
C MET A 1 -1.81 -1.67 46.45
N ALA A 2 -2.00 -0.38 46.75
CA ALA A 2 -3.04 0.42 46.09
C ALA A 2 -2.51 0.90 44.74
N GLN A 3 -3.22 0.56 43.65
CA GLN A 3 -2.95 1.12 42.33
C GLN A 3 -3.31 2.60 42.35
N ASP A 4 -2.37 3.43 41.91
CA ASP A 4 -2.51 4.87 41.83
C ASP A 4 -3.56 5.24 40.76
N PRO A 5 -4.69 5.86 41.08
CA PRO A 5 -5.74 6.20 40.12
C PRO A 5 -5.29 7.24 39.07
N ALA A 6 -4.17 7.92 39.29
CA ALA A 6 -3.62 8.89 38.34
C ALA A 6 -3.02 8.24 37.08
N ASN A 7 -2.55 6.99 37.17
CA ASN A 7 -1.93 6.28 36.05
C ASN A 7 -2.97 5.66 35.08
N ALA A 8 -4.17 5.33 35.60
CA ALA A 8 -5.24 4.78 34.77
C ALA A 8 -5.87 5.81 33.79
N ASN A 9 -5.74 7.10 34.12
CA ASN A 9 -6.34 8.17 33.31
C ASN A 9 -5.40 8.67 32.16
N SER A 10 -4.09 8.45 32.30
CA SER A 10 -3.13 8.77 31.23
C SER A 10 -3.17 7.73 30.09
N ASP A 11 -3.28 6.44 30.42
CA ASP A 11 -3.32 5.37 29.42
C ASP A 11 -4.58 5.46 28.54
N THR A 12 -5.73 5.80 29.15
CA THR A 12 -6.98 5.98 28.37
C THR A 12 -7.00 7.24 27.51
N ALA A 13 -6.27 8.29 27.90
CA ALA A 13 -6.15 9.51 27.09
C ALA A 13 -5.21 9.31 25.91
N ASP A 14 -4.12 8.56 26.09
CA ASP A 14 -3.18 8.24 25.03
C ASP A 14 -3.80 7.27 24.01
N ASP A 15 -4.56 6.27 24.46
CA ASP A 15 -5.29 5.36 23.58
C ASP A 15 -6.36 6.09 22.75
N ALA A 16 -7.12 7.01 23.36
CA ALA A 16 -8.13 7.80 22.65
C ALA A 16 -7.50 8.73 21.61
N MET A 17 -6.35 9.33 21.91
CA MET A 17 -5.62 10.19 20.97
C MET A 17 -5.02 9.37 19.81
N PHE A 18 -4.63 8.13 20.08
CA PHE A 18 -4.13 7.22 19.03
C PHE A 18 -5.26 6.80 18.07
N GLU A 19 -6.43 6.44 18.60
CA GLU A 19 -7.63 6.12 17.80
C GLU A 19 -8.12 7.33 16.98
N GLU A 20 -8.09 8.54 17.54
CA GLU A 20 -8.47 9.76 16.79
C GLU A 20 -7.48 10.07 15.66
N THR A 21 -6.17 9.88 15.88
CA THR A 21 -5.15 10.11 14.84
C THR A 21 -5.22 9.05 13.74
N GLU A 22 -5.48 7.80 14.08
CA GLU A 22 -5.65 6.72 13.12
C GLU A 22 -6.93 6.91 12.28
N SER A 23 -8.04 7.26 12.92
CA SER A 23 -9.31 7.60 12.25
C SER A 23 -9.19 8.82 11.34
N ALA A 24 -8.48 9.87 11.77
CA ALA A 24 -8.23 11.05 10.94
C ALA A 24 -7.31 10.73 9.75
N ALA A 25 -6.32 9.85 9.94
CA ALA A 25 -5.45 9.39 8.87
C ALA A 25 -6.22 8.52 7.85
N GLU A 26 -7.12 7.67 8.31
CA GLU A 26 -8.01 6.88 7.46
C GLU A 26 -8.98 7.75 6.67
N MET A 27 -9.64 8.73 7.30
CA MET A 27 -10.52 9.68 6.62
C MET A 27 -9.76 10.54 5.60
N THR A 28 -8.53 10.92 5.88
CA THR A 28 -7.68 11.66 4.92
C THR A 28 -7.26 10.78 3.73
N GLN A 29 -7.03 9.50 3.98
CA GLN A 29 -6.74 8.52 2.93
C GLN A 29 -7.98 8.21 2.08
N GLU A 30 -9.14 8.06 2.71
CA GLU A 30 -10.43 7.89 2.04
C GLU A 30 -10.81 9.11 1.21
N GLY A 31 -10.65 10.32 1.75
CA GLY A 31 -10.88 11.58 1.05
C GLY A 31 -9.97 11.77 -0.18
N ARG A 32 -8.75 11.26 -0.12
CA ARG A 32 -7.82 11.28 -1.27
C ARG A 32 -8.18 10.25 -2.35
N GLN A 33 -8.93 9.20 -2.00
CA GLN A 33 -9.47 8.20 -2.93
C GLN A 33 -10.82 8.59 -3.55
N LEU A 34 -11.47 9.65 -3.04
CA LEU A 34 -12.78 10.11 -3.51
C LEU A 34 -12.76 10.81 -4.87
N ARG A 35 -11.62 10.84 -5.56
CA ARG A 35 -11.52 11.38 -6.92
C ARG A 35 -11.10 10.30 -7.90
N PRO A 36 -11.85 10.11 -8.99
CA PRO A 36 -11.41 9.23 -10.06
C PRO A 36 -10.08 9.76 -10.63
N PRO A 37 -9.21 8.87 -11.14
CA PRO A 37 -7.99 9.28 -11.81
C PRO A 37 -8.33 10.17 -13.01
N ARG A 38 -7.50 11.18 -13.26
CA ARG A 38 -7.71 12.15 -14.35
C ARG A 38 -7.32 11.59 -15.72
N ASN A 39 -6.35 10.69 -15.73
CA ASN A 39 -5.82 10.09 -16.94
C ASN A 39 -5.37 8.66 -16.70
N LEU A 40 -5.07 7.94 -17.78
CA LEU A 40 -4.65 6.55 -17.75
C LEU A 40 -3.35 6.34 -16.95
N ALA A 41 -2.38 7.25 -17.07
CA ALA A 41 -1.11 7.16 -16.35
C ALA A 41 -1.30 7.26 -14.82
N GLU A 42 -2.15 8.19 -14.37
CA GLU A 42 -2.52 8.29 -12.96
C GLU A 42 -3.29 7.05 -12.48
N ALA A 43 -4.17 6.52 -13.34
CA ALA A 43 -4.92 5.30 -13.05
C ALA A 43 -3.98 4.10 -12.86
N MET A 44 -3.01 3.92 -13.75
CA MET A 44 -1.99 2.87 -13.66
C MET A 44 -1.15 3.04 -12.38
N TRP A 45 -0.67 4.24 -12.09
CA TRP A 45 0.12 4.53 -10.89
C TRP A 45 -0.66 4.22 -9.60
N LYS A 46 -1.93 4.64 -9.54
CA LYS A 46 -2.81 4.33 -8.40
C LYS A 46 -3.09 2.84 -8.27
N ALA A 47 -3.25 2.13 -9.39
CA ALA A 47 -3.53 0.69 -9.42
C ALA A 47 -2.32 -0.14 -8.94
N LEU A 48 -1.09 0.29 -9.24
CA LEU A 48 0.14 -0.36 -8.76
C LEU A 48 0.37 -0.22 -7.26
N ARG A 49 -0.32 0.72 -6.61
CA ARG A 49 -0.26 0.96 -5.15
C ARG A 49 1.16 1.11 -4.60
N PRO A 50 1.98 2.06 -5.07
CA PRO A 50 3.39 2.20 -4.65
C PRO A 50 3.55 2.40 -3.14
N ARG A 51 2.53 2.89 -2.43
CA ARG A 51 2.54 3.00 -0.96
C ARG A 51 2.68 1.63 -0.26
N GLN A 52 2.24 0.54 -0.90
CA GLN A 52 2.41 -0.81 -0.36
C GLN A 52 3.84 -1.34 -0.56
N TRP A 53 4.62 -0.74 -1.47
CA TRP A 53 6.01 -1.13 -1.72
C TRP A 53 6.93 -0.84 -0.54
N VAL A 54 6.53 0.09 0.33
CA VAL A 54 7.26 0.37 1.58
C VAL A 54 7.42 -0.89 2.44
N LYS A 55 6.43 -1.79 2.42
CA LYS A 55 6.51 -3.07 3.14
C LYS A 55 7.58 -4.00 2.56
N ASN A 56 7.90 -3.86 1.28
CA ASN A 56 8.91 -4.68 0.61
C ASN A 56 10.34 -4.22 0.91
N ILE A 57 10.54 -3.11 1.64
CA ILE A 57 11.86 -2.65 2.07
C ILE A 57 12.58 -3.70 2.93
N LEU A 58 11.84 -4.61 3.55
CA LEU A 58 12.38 -5.73 4.31
C LEU A 58 13.28 -6.64 3.44
N VAL A 59 13.01 -6.72 2.14
CA VAL A 59 13.87 -7.45 1.17
C VAL A 59 15.25 -6.82 1.09
N VAL A 60 15.32 -5.50 1.23
CA VAL A 60 16.59 -4.75 1.23
C VAL A 60 17.31 -4.87 2.58
N MET A 61 16.56 -4.95 3.66
CA MET A 61 17.13 -5.04 5.02
C MET A 61 17.88 -6.35 5.27
N ALA A 62 17.46 -7.46 4.65
CA ALA A 62 18.12 -8.75 4.83
C ALA A 62 19.61 -8.74 4.41
N PRO A 63 20.00 -8.32 3.19
CA PRO A 63 21.41 -8.20 2.82
C PRO A 63 22.15 -7.11 3.60
N LEU A 64 21.49 -6.02 4.00
CA LEU A 64 22.09 -4.99 4.83
C LEU A 64 22.55 -5.53 6.20
N SER A 65 21.86 -6.51 6.75
CA SER A 65 22.22 -7.17 8.00
C SER A 65 23.37 -8.17 7.86
N ALA A 66 23.73 -8.59 6.63
CA ALA A 66 24.76 -9.58 6.36
C ALA A 66 26.21 -9.02 6.43
N GLY A 67 26.36 -7.70 6.55
CA GLY A 67 27.64 -7.03 6.72
C GLY A 67 28.06 -6.14 5.53
N THR A 68 29.06 -5.31 5.77
CA THR A 68 29.50 -4.29 4.80
C THR A 68 30.07 -4.87 3.52
N GLU A 69 30.73 -6.04 3.58
CA GLU A 69 31.31 -6.69 2.42
C GLU A 69 30.22 -7.09 1.40
N VAL A 70 29.06 -7.53 1.89
CA VAL A 70 27.92 -7.92 1.05
C VAL A 70 27.27 -6.68 0.42
N VAL A 71 27.16 -5.60 1.18
CA VAL A 71 26.50 -4.36 0.72
C VAL A 71 27.34 -3.60 -0.32
N THR A 72 28.66 -3.76 -0.30
CA THR A 72 29.58 -3.09 -1.25
C THR A 72 29.78 -3.86 -2.56
N ASP A 73 29.33 -5.12 -2.63
CA ASP A 73 29.41 -5.91 -3.87
C ASP A 73 28.35 -5.44 -4.89
N PRO A 74 28.72 -4.94 -6.07
CA PRO A 74 27.79 -4.50 -7.10
C PRO A 74 26.85 -5.59 -7.58
N HIS A 75 27.27 -6.86 -7.61
CA HIS A 75 26.44 -7.98 -8.01
C HIS A 75 25.33 -8.23 -6.99
N VAL A 76 25.64 -8.16 -5.71
CA VAL A 76 24.67 -8.30 -4.63
C VAL A 76 23.65 -7.16 -4.66
N LEU A 77 24.13 -5.92 -4.83
CA LEU A 77 23.24 -4.75 -4.95
C LEU A 77 22.27 -4.89 -6.12
N LEU A 78 22.75 -5.38 -7.26
CA LEU A 78 21.90 -5.61 -8.42
C LEU A 78 20.85 -6.70 -8.17
N GLN A 79 21.22 -7.79 -7.51
CA GLN A 79 20.29 -8.87 -7.12
C GLN A 79 19.23 -8.38 -6.14
N VAL A 80 19.61 -7.56 -5.16
CA VAL A 80 18.69 -6.94 -4.21
C VAL A 80 17.69 -6.03 -4.92
N LEU A 81 18.19 -5.20 -5.87
CA LEU A 81 17.34 -4.33 -6.66
C LEU A 81 16.32 -5.13 -7.49
N TYR A 82 16.76 -6.17 -8.20
CA TYR A 82 15.86 -7.04 -8.96
C TYR A 82 14.83 -7.73 -8.05
N SER A 83 15.26 -8.23 -6.90
CA SER A 83 14.37 -8.86 -5.94
C SER A 83 13.33 -7.86 -5.42
N PHE A 84 13.75 -6.66 -5.07
CA PHE A 84 12.84 -5.60 -4.62
C PHE A 84 11.78 -5.27 -5.68
N ILE A 85 12.22 -5.06 -6.94
CA ILE A 85 11.30 -4.78 -8.05
C ILE A 85 10.33 -5.96 -8.26
N ALA A 86 10.83 -7.19 -8.26
CA ALA A 86 9.99 -8.38 -8.41
C ALA A 86 8.91 -8.49 -7.32
N PHE A 87 9.27 -8.24 -6.06
CA PHE A 87 8.31 -8.21 -4.95
C PHE A 87 7.29 -7.08 -5.08
N CYS A 88 7.71 -5.90 -5.55
CA CYS A 88 6.80 -4.78 -5.80
C CYS A 88 5.78 -5.10 -6.90
N LEU A 89 6.24 -5.71 -8.00
CA LEU A 89 5.38 -6.12 -9.11
C LEU A 89 4.42 -7.26 -8.69
N ALA A 90 4.92 -8.26 -7.98
CA ALA A 90 4.09 -9.35 -7.46
C ALA A 90 3.00 -8.83 -6.51
N SER A 91 3.37 -7.95 -5.59
CA SER A 91 2.42 -7.30 -4.67
C SER A 91 1.35 -6.52 -5.44
N SER A 92 1.77 -5.71 -6.42
CA SER A 92 0.85 -4.93 -7.27
C SER A 92 -0.11 -5.81 -8.06
N SER A 93 0.36 -6.95 -8.57
CA SER A 93 -0.44 -7.92 -9.31
C SER A 93 -1.58 -8.49 -8.47
N ILE A 94 -1.33 -8.81 -7.20
CA ILE A 94 -2.35 -9.30 -6.26
C ILE A 94 -3.45 -8.24 -6.08
N TYR A 95 -3.08 -6.97 -5.90
CA TYR A 95 -4.05 -5.89 -5.77
C TYR A 95 -4.85 -5.67 -7.04
N LEU A 96 -4.23 -5.74 -8.21
CA LEU A 96 -4.90 -5.64 -9.51
C LEU A 96 -5.90 -6.77 -9.73
N ILE A 97 -5.55 -8.01 -9.35
CA ILE A 97 -6.45 -9.16 -9.41
C ILE A 97 -7.66 -8.94 -8.49
N ASN A 98 -7.43 -8.49 -7.25
CA ASN A 98 -8.51 -8.23 -6.31
C ASN A 98 -9.43 -7.11 -6.81
N ASP A 99 -8.86 -5.98 -7.24
CA ASP A 99 -9.64 -4.86 -7.80
C ASP A 99 -10.39 -5.27 -9.08
N ALA A 100 -9.85 -6.19 -9.88
CA ALA A 100 -10.51 -6.73 -11.06
C ALA A 100 -11.68 -7.67 -10.73
N ARG A 101 -11.55 -8.48 -9.67
CA ARG A 101 -12.62 -9.36 -9.17
C ARG A 101 -13.77 -8.57 -8.55
N ASP A 102 -13.44 -7.53 -7.81
CA ASP A 102 -14.36 -6.77 -6.99
C ASP A 102 -15.03 -5.60 -7.73
N VAL A 103 -14.77 -5.41 -9.02
CA VAL A 103 -15.28 -4.27 -9.83
C VAL A 103 -16.78 -4.01 -9.62
N LYS A 104 -17.60 -5.06 -9.58
CA LYS A 104 -19.05 -4.91 -9.42
C LYS A 104 -19.41 -4.39 -8.02
N ALA A 105 -18.78 -4.92 -6.98
CA ALA A 105 -19.00 -4.51 -5.60
C ALA A 105 -18.42 -3.10 -5.36
N ASP A 106 -17.23 -2.82 -5.90
CA ASP A 106 -16.58 -1.53 -5.78
C ASP A 106 -17.38 -0.40 -6.43
N ARG A 107 -18.07 -0.65 -7.53
CA ARG A 107 -18.97 0.33 -8.18
C ARG A 107 -20.16 0.71 -7.33
N GLN A 108 -20.64 -0.18 -6.49
CA GLN A 108 -21.77 0.05 -5.57
C GLN A 108 -21.32 0.73 -4.27
N HIS A 109 -20.05 0.69 -3.95
CA HIS A 109 -19.52 1.26 -2.72
C HIS A 109 -19.26 2.77 -2.87
N PRO A 110 -19.68 3.63 -1.91
CA PRO A 110 -19.58 5.08 -2.03
C PRO A 110 -18.15 5.60 -2.21
N ALA A 111 -17.15 4.97 -1.61
CA ALA A 111 -15.74 5.36 -1.72
C ALA A 111 -14.97 4.56 -2.79
N LYS A 112 -15.18 3.24 -2.86
CA LYS A 112 -14.39 2.36 -3.73
C LYS A 112 -14.72 2.50 -5.22
N ARG A 113 -15.89 3.05 -5.57
CA ARG A 113 -16.28 3.35 -6.97
C ARG A 113 -15.31 4.24 -7.73
N PHE A 114 -14.46 4.98 -7.00
CA PHE A 114 -13.43 5.86 -7.58
C PHE A 114 -12.08 5.15 -7.82
N ARG A 115 -11.95 3.86 -7.49
CA ARG A 115 -10.76 3.07 -7.81
C ARG A 115 -10.55 3.03 -9.33
N PRO A 116 -9.30 2.92 -9.81
CA PRO A 116 -8.96 3.02 -11.23
C PRO A 116 -9.77 2.10 -12.14
N ILE A 117 -9.98 0.85 -11.75
CA ILE A 117 -10.73 -0.14 -12.53
C ILE A 117 -12.24 0.06 -12.36
N ALA A 118 -12.73 0.30 -11.15
CA ALA A 118 -14.14 0.50 -10.86
C ALA A 118 -14.71 1.74 -11.55
N SER A 119 -13.93 2.83 -11.58
CA SER A 119 -14.27 4.09 -12.27
C SER A 119 -14.27 3.98 -13.80
N GLY A 120 -13.67 2.91 -14.36
CA GLY A 120 -13.56 2.70 -15.80
C GLY A 120 -12.41 3.44 -16.48
N VAL A 121 -11.63 4.24 -15.76
CA VAL A 121 -10.46 4.96 -16.31
C VAL A 121 -9.36 3.98 -16.70
N LEU A 122 -9.17 2.90 -15.93
CA LEU A 122 -8.28 1.79 -16.29
C LEU A 122 -9.12 0.64 -16.84
N PRO A 123 -9.05 0.36 -18.16
CA PRO A 123 -9.76 -0.77 -18.74
C PRO A 123 -9.30 -2.10 -18.14
N LEU A 124 -10.23 -3.00 -17.85
CA LEU A 124 -9.94 -4.29 -17.23
C LEU A 124 -8.90 -5.11 -18.03
N ARG A 125 -8.97 -5.06 -19.37
CA ARG A 125 -8.00 -5.75 -20.24
C ARG A 125 -6.59 -5.23 -20.05
N LEU A 126 -6.42 -3.92 -19.89
CA LEU A 126 -5.13 -3.31 -19.64
C LEU A 126 -4.61 -3.63 -18.22
N ALA A 127 -5.50 -3.61 -17.22
CA ALA A 127 -5.15 -4.02 -15.87
C ALA A 127 -4.66 -5.48 -15.83
N LEU A 128 -5.33 -6.38 -16.54
CA LEU A 128 -4.93 -7.79 -16.63
C LEU A 128 -3.61 -7.97 -17.41
N SER A 129 -3.32 -7.14 -18.42
CA SER A 129 -2.04 -7.20 -19.14
C SER A 129 -0.86 -6.76 -18.24
N LEU A 130 -1.09 -5.82 -17.32
CA LEU A 130 -0.08 -5.40 -16.35
C LEU A 130 0.29 -6.52 -15.35
N ILE A 131 -0.60 -7.48 -15.12
CA ILE A 131 -0.33 -8.64 -14.25
C ILE A 131 0.67 -9.59 -14.91
N HIS A 132 0.74 -9.61 -16.24
CA HIS A 132 1.61 -10.50 -17.02
C HIS A 132 3.08 -10.04 -17.07
N ILE A 133 3.37 -8.84 -16.61
CA ILE A 133 4.73 -8.29 -16.53
C ILE A 133 5.39 -8.75 -15.26
#